data_0978772f15bfd1d22355379dcbf70494
#
_entry.id   0978772f15bfd1d22355379dcbf70494
#
_cell.length_a   1.000
_cell.length_b   1.000
_cell.length_c   1.000
_cell.angle_alpha   90.00
_cell.angle_beta   90.00
_cell.angle_gamma   90.00
#
_symmetry.space_group_name_H-M   'P 1'
#
loop_
_entity.id
_entity.type
_entity.pdbx_description
1 polymer ?
#
loop_
_entity_poly.entity_id
_entity_poly.type
_entity_poly.pdbx_seq_one_letter_code
_entity_poly.pdbx_strand_id
1 'polypeptide(L)' 'MEVVEMLDNLKEKARRDPALREVLLATRKEKEPLAAFCKKCRELGVPVYEMDLIAAGEEFY' A
#
# COMPACT_ATOMS: atom_id res chain seq x y z
N MET A 1 -12.87 -10.01 -1.22
CA MET A 1 -12.78 -8.56 -1.02
C MET A 1 -12.03 -7.91 -2.18
N GLU A 2 -12.53 -6.81 -2.67
CA GLU A 2 -11.90 -6.09 -3.76
C GLU A 2 -10.59 -5.44 -3.30
N VAL A 3 -9.58 -5.50 -4.16
CA VAL A 3 -8.28 -4.87 -3.87
C VAL A 3 -8.45 -3.36 -3.62
N VAL A 4 -9.29 -2.72 -4.43
CA VAL A 4 -9.56 -1.29 -4.31
C VAL A 4 -10.10 -0.95 -2.92
N GLU A 5 -11.02 -1.75 -2.39
CA GLU A 5 -11.56 -1.55 -1.04
C GLU A 5 -10.49 -1.70 0.04
N MET A 6 -9.64 -2.72 -0.10
CA MET A 6 -8.55 -2.93 0.85
C MET A 6 -7.60 -1.75 0.87
N LEU A 7 -7.29 -1.22 -0.31
CA LEU A 7 -6.40 -0.08 -0.44
C LEU A 7 -7.03 1.20 0.09
N ASP A 8 -8.32 1.38 -0.13
CA ASP A 8 -9.05 2.53 0.40
C ASP A 8 -9.05 2.50 1.93
N ASN A 9 -9.27 1.32 2.52
CA ASN A 9 -9.22 1.15 3.97
C ASN A 9 -7.83 1.45 4.51
N LEU A 10 -6.79 1.04 3.80
CA LEU A 10 -5.41 1.32 4.19
C LEU A 10 -5.12 2.82 4.15
N LYS A 11 -5.60 3.50 3.12
CA LYS A 11 -5.46 4.95 3.00
C LYS A 11 -6.13 5.67 4.16
N GLU A 12 -7.32 5.22 4.56
CA GLU A 12 -8.03 5.79 5.70
C GLU A 12 -7.26 5.62 6.99
N LYS A 13 -6.71 4.42 7.21
CA LYS A 13 -5.88 4.16 8.38
C LYS A 13 -4.64 5.05 8.41
N ALA A 14 -4.00 5.21 7.26
CA ALA A 14 -2.81 6.04 7.15
C ALA A 14 -3.11 7.52 7.41
N ARG A 15 -4.32 7.95 7.07
CA ARG A 15 -4.76 9.32 7.33
C ARG A 15 -4.86 9.60 8.82
N ARG A 16 -5.29 8.59 9.58
CA ARG A 16 -5.48 8.70 11.04
C ARG A 16 -4.23 8.38 11.83
N ASP A 17 -3.29 7.67 11.22
CA ASP A 17 -2.08 7.22 11.89
C ASP A 17 -0.84 7.75 11.17
N PRO A 18 -0.22 8.83 11.68
CA PRO A 18 0.96 9.41 11.06
C PRO A 18 2.13 8.45 10.95
N ALA A 19 2.28 7.54 11.92
CA ALA A 19 3.35 6.56 11.88
C ALA A 19 3.18 5.60 10.70
N LEU A 20 1.97 5.14 10.48
CA LEU A 20 1.66 4.26 9.36
C LEU A 20 1.88 4.98 8.03
N ARG A 21 1.46 6.23 7.97
CA ARG A 21 1.65 7.06 6.77
C ARG A 21 3.13 7.19 6.44
N GLU A 22 3.96 7.44 7.43
CA GLU A 22 5.41 7.56 7.24
C GLU A 22 6.00 6.26 6.70
N VAL A 23 5.58 5.13 7.24
CA VAL A 23 6.04 3.81 6.80
C VAL A 23 5.70 3.59 5.33
N LEU A 24 4.47 3.91 4.93
CA LEU A 24 4.03 3.74 3.55
C LEU A 24 4.74 4.70 2.59
N LEU A 25 4.93 5.95 3.01
CA LEU A 25 5.64 6.93 2.19
C LEU A 25 7.12 6.58 2.02
N ALA A 26 7.70 5.94 3.01
CA ALA A 26 9.11 5.51 2.93
C ALA A 26 9.33 4.49 1.81
N THR A 27 8.31 3.73 1.44
CA THR A 27 8.44 2.74 0.36
C THR A 27 8.74 3.40 -0.99
N ARG A 28 8.37 4.66 -1.15
CA ARG A 28 8.64 5.41 -2.39
C ARG A 28 10.13 5.62 -2.64
N LYS A 29 10.91 5.60 -1.57
CA LYS A 29 12.35 5.82 -1.65
C LYS A 29 13.13 4.53 -1.91
N GLU A 30 12.44 3.41 -1.89
CA GLU A 30 13.06 2.13 -2.15
C GLU A 30 13.41 1.99 -3.63
N LYS A 31 14.33 1.06 -3.91
CA LYS A 31 14.78 0.80 -5.26
C LYS A 31 13.64 0.31 -6.15
N GLU A 32 12.74 -0.49 -5.56
CA GLU A 32 11.54 -0.98 -6.23
C GLU A 32 10.33 -0.57 -5.39
N PRO A 33 9.83 0.67 -5.57
CA PRO A 33 8.75 1.20 -4.72
C PRO A 33 7.50 0.35 -4.72
N LEU A 34 7.10 -0.17 -5.86
CA LEU A 34 5.90 -1.00 -5.96
C LEU A 34 6.03 -2.28 -5.16
N ALA A 35 7.15 -2.97 -5.31
CA ALA A 35 7.42 -4.20 -4.57
C ALA A 35 7.51 -3.93 -3.06
N ALA A 36 8.19 -2.85 -2.68
CA ALA A 36 8.33 -2.46 -1.29
C ALA A 36 6.98 -2.14 -0.66
N PHE A 37 6.13 -1.41 -1.39
CA PHE A 37 4.79 -1.08 -0.93
C PHE A 37 3.95 -2.34 -0.71
N CYS A 38 3.96 -3.25 -1.66
CA CYS A 38 3.19 -4.49 -1.56
C CYS A 38 3.67 -5.36 -0.39
N LYS A 39 4.99 -5.45 -0.22
CA LYS A 39 5.58 -6.20 0.89
C LYS A 39 5.13 -5.61 2.23
N LYS A 40 5.15 -4.30 2.34
CA LYS A 40 4.72 -3.61 3.56
C LYS A 40 3.24 -3.85 3.83
N CYS A 41 2.41 -3.80 2.80
CA CYS A 41 0.99 -4.09 2.93
C CYS A 41 0.76 -5.49 3.48
N ARG A 42 1.47 -6.49 2.95
CA ARG A 42 1.34 -7.86 3.43
C ARG A 42 1.75 -7.98 4.90
N GLU A 43 2.78 -7.25 5.31
CA GLU A 43 3.22 -7.24 6.71
C GLU A 43 2.15 -6.63 7.62
N LEU A 44 1.37 -5.70 7.09
CA LEU A 44 0.29 -5.05 7.84
C LEU A 44 -1.02 -5.85 7.80
N GLY A 45 -1.00 -7.01 7.18
CA GLY A 45 -2.18 -7.86 7.08
C GLY A 45 -3.09 -7.56 5.89
N VAL A 46 -2.60 -6.77 4.94
CA VAL A 46 -3.33 -6.47 3.72
C VAL A 46 -2.71 -7.27 2.57
N PRO A 47 -3.36 -8.34 2.10
CA PRO A 47 -2.79 -9.26 1.12
C PRO A 47 -2.81 -8.69 -0.31
N VAL A 48 -1.96 -7.71 -0.56
CA VAL A 48 -1.86 -7.05 -1.86
C VAL A 48 -0.54 -7.43 -2.52
N TYR A 49 -0.59 -7.76 -3.79
CA TYR A 49 0.57 -8.10 -4.61
C TYR A 49 0.69 -7.10 -5.75
N GLU A 50 1.87 -7.06 -6.38
CA GLU A 50 2.13 -6.12 -7.47
C GLU A 50 1.11 -6.23 -8.60
N MET A 51 0.76 -7.47 -8.96
CA MET A 51 -0.22 -7.72 -10.01
C MET A 51 -1.59 -7.12 -9.68
N ASP A 52 -1.94 -7.15 -8.40
CA ASP A 52 -3.22 -6.60 -7.95
C ASP A 52 -3.26 -5.09 -8.13
N LEU A 53 -2.16 -4.41 -7.81
CA LEU A 53 -2.07 -2.96 -7.99
C LEU A 53 -2.10 -2.56 -9.45
N ILE A 54 -1.39 -3.30 -10.29
CA ILE A 54 -1.37 -3.04 -11.73
C ILE A 54 -2.76 -3.24 -12.33
N ALA A 55 -3.42 -4.33 -11.96
CA ALA A 55 -4.75 -4.65 -12.46
C ALA A 55 -5.80 -3.64 -12.02
N ALA A 56 -5.67 -3.11 -10.80
CA ALA A 56 -6.60 -2.12 -10.28
C ALA A 56 -6.34 -0.71 -10.82
N GLY A 57 -5.17 -0.49 -11.43
CA GLY A 57 -4.80 0.84 -11.93
C GLY A 57 -4.60 1.86 -10.82
N GLU A 58 -4.27 1.39 -9.61
CA GLU A 58 -4.11 2.27 -8.46
C GLU A 58 -2.76 2.97 -8.46
N GLU A 59 -2.79 4.25 -8.12
CA GLU A 59 -1.58 5.04 -7.93
C GLU A 59 -1.53 5.52 -6.49
N PHE A 60 -0.48 5.13 -5.79
CA PHE A 60 -0.29 5.47 -4.38
C PHE A 60 0.78 6.49 -4.14
N TYR A 61 1.38 6.95 -5.22
CA TYR A 61 2.49 7.87 -5.11
C TYR A 61 2.08 9.29 -5.40
#